data_cd812cc798e2de784ea3cd047bbc2312
#
_entry.id   cd812cc798e2de784ea3cd047bbc2312
#
_cell.length_a   1.000
_cell.length_b   1.000
_cell.length_c   1.000
_cell.angle_alpha   90.00
_cell.angle_beta   90.00
_cell.angle_gamma   90.00
#
_symmetry.space_group_name_H-M   'P 1'
#
loop_
_entity.id
_entity.type
_entity.pdbx_description
1 polymer ?
#
loop_
_entity_poly.entity_id
_entity_poly.type
_entity_poly.pdbx_seq_one_letter_code
_entity_poly.pdbx_strand_id
1 'polypeptide(L)'
;NCAYTVCSAVHYLTKTMDYLHQNGKSCPAKWMDAAQKVLHTVMDLQRADGAFGYTYSTQERKVLDWSGFAGCWFAPALVYLYRLTGEERCLHSAEKALDYYHTFVKDLNCYGTPMDTWKAVDEEGNLAFMRGSRLLYEQTGKAEFLQYMKDSAGYEFLWRYGYKTYPEHTPLNQGWSACGGAVTSVSNPHIHPMGVIIDTDLRYLARVTGDSYYASRAADSAAWML
;
A
#
# COMPACT_ATOMS: atom_id res chain seq x y z
N ASN A 1 -16.01 -0.20 12.30
CA ASN A 1 -14.73 0.41 11.97
C ASN A 1 -14.35 0.07 10.53
N CYS A 2 -13.98 1.08 9.75
CA CYS A 2 -13.41 0.87 8.42
C CYS A 2 -12.02 0.23 8.53
N ALA A 3 -11.73 -0.72 7.66
CA ALA A 3 -10.43 -1.38 7.58
C ALA A 3 -9.30 -0.37 7.39
N TYR A 4 -9.48 0.62 6.52
CA TYR A 4 -8.46 1.62 6.19
C TYR A 4 -7.86 2.28 7.45
N THR A 5 -8.69 2.73 8.38
CA THR A 5 -8.21 3.36 9.63
C THR A 5 -7.39 2.41 10.50
N VAL A 6 -7.84 1.16 10.61
CA VAL A 6 -7.18 0.16 11.46
C VAL A 6 -5.92 -0.38 10.81
N CYS A 7 -5.98 -0.75 9.54
CA CYS A 7 -4.86 -1.35 8.83
C CYS A 7 -3.72 -0.35 8.59
N SER A 8 -4.03 0.89 8.27
CA SER A 8 -3.03 1.95 8.14
C SER A 8 -2.28 2.17 9.45
N ALA A 9 -3.00 2.26 10.58
CA ALA A 9 -2.39 2.41 11.90
C ALA A 9 -1.47 1.22 12.25
N VAL A 10 -1.93 -0.03 12.07
CA VAL A 10 -1.14 -1.21 12.40
C VAL A 10 0.03 -1.40 11.42
N HIS A 11 -0.15 -1.01 10.15
CA HIS A 11 0.94 -1.01 9.17
C HIS A 11 2.09 -0.10 9.60
N TYR A 12 1.82 1.15 9.94
CA TYR A 12 2.89 2.07 10.37
C TYR A 12 3.49 1.67 11.72
N LEU A 13 2.70 1.08 12.62
CA LEU A 13 3.20 0.55 13.88
C LEU A 13 4.20 -0.59 13.65
N THR A 14 3.81 -1.61 12.85
CA THR A 14 4.68 -2.77 12.56
C THR A 14 5.91 -2.37 11.74
N LYS A 15 5.76 -1.48 10.77
CA LYS A 15 6.88 -0.90 10.00
C LYS A 15 7.88 -0.19 10.92
N THR A 16 7.38 0.58 11.89
CA THR A 16 8.25 1.29 12.85
C THR A 16 8.99 0.31 13.75
N MET A 17 8.31 -0.73 14.24
CA MET A 17 8.93 -1.78 15.05
C MET A 17 10.00 -2.54 14.27
N ASP A 18 9.72 -2.92 13.02
CA ASP A 18 10.68 -3.59 12.13
C ASP A 18 11.92 -2.71 11.91
N TYR A 19 11.73 -1.42 11.63
CA TYR A 19 12.83 -0.46 11.50
C TYR A 19 13.67 -0.35 12.78
N LEU A 20 13.06 -0.26 13.94
CA LEU A 20 13.77 -0.21 15.20
C LEU A 20 14.57 -1.49 15.45
N HIS A 21 13.95 -2.64 15.22
CA HIS A 21 14.59 -3.95 15.34
C HIS A 21 15.81 -4.09 14.42
N GLN A 22 15.69 -3.71 13.15
CA GLN A 22 16.80 -3.73 12.18
C GLN A 22 17.97 -2.81 12.59
N ASN A 23 17.70 -1.77 13.37
CA ASN A 23 18.69 -0.84 13.89
C ASN A 23 19.15 -1.16 15.34
N GLY A 24 18.85 -2.37 15.84
CA GLY A 24 19.25 -2.81 17.17
C GLY A 24 18.58 -2.05 18.31
N LYS A 25 17.46 -1.40 18.05
CA LYS A 25 16.70 -0.62 19.04
C LYS A 25 15.50 -1.42 19.55
N SER A 26 15.21 -1.29 20.84
CA SER A 26 14.01 -1.89 21.45
C SER A 26 12.78 -0.99 21.21
N CYS A 27 11.60 -1.62 21.21
CA CYS A 27 10.32 -0.93 21.23
C CYS A 27 9.52 -1.32 22.49
N PRO A 28 8.53 -0.50 22.93
CA PRO A 28 7.67 -0.87 24.05
C PRO A 28 6.89 -2.15 23.79
N ALA A 29 6.87 -3.09 24.74
CA ALA A 29 6.18 -4.38 24.60
C ALA A 29 4.69 -4.21 24.21
N LYS A 30 4.02 -3.20 24.76
CA LYS A 30 2.62 -2.88 24.44
C LYS A 30 2.37 -2.61 22.94
N TRP A 31 3.38 -2.25 22.16
CA TRP A 31 3.24 -2.04 20.72
C TRP A 31 3.12 -3.39 20.01
N MET A 32 3.95 -4.38 20.41
CA MET A 32 3.87 -5.73 19.88
C MET A 32 2.53 -6.37 20.25
N ASP A 33 2.11 -6.27 21.51
CA ASP A 33 0.83 -6.81 21.98
C ASP A 33 -0.35 -6.22 21.17
N ALA A 34 -0.33 -4.92 20.94
CA ALA A 34 -1.38 -4.25 20.16
C ALA A 34 -1.38 -4.70 18.70
N ALA A 35 -0.22 -4.79 18.05
CA ALA A 35 -0.10 -5.23 16.67
C ALA A 35 -0.54 -6.68 16.49
N GLN A 36 -0.08 -7.59 17.36
CA GLN A 36 -0.47 -8.99 17.34
C GLN A 36 -1.97 -9.16 17.55
N LYS A 37 -2.56 -8.47 18.53
CA LYS A 37 -4.00 -8.55 18.80
C LYS A 37 -4.84 -8.17 17.58
N VAL A 38 -4.47 -7.10 16.88
CA VAL A 38 -5.18 -6.66 15.67
C VAL A 38 -4.97 -7.66 14.54
N LEU A 39 -3.71 -8.01 14.25
CA LEU A 39 -3.38 -8.83 13.09
C LEU A 39 -3.84 -10.28 13.25
N HIS A 40 -3.77 -10.87 14.45
CA HIS A 40 -4.35 -12.18 14.71
C HIS A 40 -5.88 -12.16 14.52
N THR A 41 -6.57 -11.13 15.02
CA THR A 41 -8.01 -11.00 14.83
C THR A 41 -8.40 -10.94 13.34
N VAL A 42 -7.69 -10.16 12.53
CA VAL A 42 -8.02 -10.06 11.10
C VAL A 42 -7.65 -11.32 10.33
N MET A 43 -6.58 -12.03 10.72
CA MET A 43 -6.25 -13.35 10.16
C MET A 43 -7.31 -14.40 10.49
N ASP A 44 -7.87 -14.39 11.71
CA ASP A 44 -8.95 -15.29 12.11
C ASP A 44 -10.23 -15.03 11.31
N LEU A 45 -10.43 -13.80 10.88
CA LEU A 45 -11.58 -13.37 10.09
C LEU A 45 -11.30 -13.34 8.58
N GLN A 46 -10.10 -13.70 8.13
CA GLN A 46 -9.77 -13.69 6.70
C GLN A 46 -10.62 -14.71 5.94
N ARG A 47 -11.21 -14.28 4.84
CA ARG A 47 -12.01 -15.16 3.97
C ARG A 47 -11.10 -16.18 3.26
N ALA A 48 -11.67 -17.32 2.89
CA ALA A 48 -10.92 -18.42 2.28
C ALA A 48 -10.17 -18.04 0.98
N ASP A 49 -10.72 -17.08 0.22
CA ASP A 49 -10.12 -16.56 -1.00
C ASP A 49 -9.03 -15.49 -0.75
N GLY A 50 -8.72 -15.19 0.51
CA GLY A 50 -7.69 -14.24 0.89
C GLY A 50 -8.19 -12.82 1.23
N ALA A 51 -9.46 -12.51 0.97
CA ALA A 51 -10.01 -11.19 1.26
C ALA A 51 -9.93 -10.85 2.75
N PHE A 52 -9.57 -9.61 3.05
CA PHE A 52 -9.84 -8.98 4.33
C PHE A 52 -11.12 -8.15 4.26
N GLY A 53 -11.77 -7.95 5.39
CA GLY A 53 -12.99 -7.16 5.46
C GLY A 53 -12.76 -5.68 5.12
N TYR A 54 -13.77 -5.04 4.56
CA TYR A 54 -13.81 -3.59 4.36
C TYR A 54 -14.28 -2.87 5.63
N THR A 55 -15.31 -3.40 6.31
CA THR A 55 -15.79 -2.91 7.59
C THR A 55 -15.90 -4.03 8.61
N TYR A 56 -15.58 -3.71 9.87
CA TYR A 56 -15.60 -4.64 10.99
C TYR A 56 -16.48 -4.15 12.13
N SER A 57 -17.25 -5.05 12.74
CA SER A 57 -17.82 -4.85 14.07
C SER A 57 -16.80 -5.28 15.12
N THR A 58 -16.35 -4.33 15.94
CA THR A 58 -15.45 -4.64 17.07
C THR A 58 -16.18 -5.30 18.23
N GLN A 59 -17.48 -5.04 18.39
CA GLN A 59 -18.31 -5.64 19.43
C GLN A 59 -18.60 -7.11 19.12
N GLU A 60 -19.00 -7.40 17.87
CA GLU A 60 -19.41 -8.75 17.45
C GLU A 60 -18.23 -9.56 16.88
N ARG A 61 -17.05 -8.94 16.72
CA ARG A 61 -15.82 -9.57 16.18
C ARG A 61 -16.09 -10.26 14.83
N LYS A 62 -16.75 -9.55 13.92
CA LYS A 62 -17.09 -10.05 12.58
C LYS A 62 -16.89 -8.98 11.52
N VAL A 63 -16.77 -9.43 10.26
CA VAL A 63 -16.80 -8.54 9.10
C VAL A 63 -18.25 -8.21 8.76
N LEU A 64 -18.52 -6.92 8.54
CA LEU A 64 -19.84 -6.41 8.15
C LEU A 64 -19.95 -6.20 6.63
N ASP A 65 -18.84 -5.86 5.99
CA ASP A 65 -18.77 -5.61 4.55
C ASP A 65 -17.42 -6.13 4.01
N TRP A 66 -17.46 -6.85 2.92
CA TRP A 66 -16.29 -7.44 2.26
C TRP A 66 -15.88 -6.67 1.00
N SER A 67 -16.71 -5.77 0.50
CA SER A 67 -16.48 -5.16 -0.79
C SER A 67 -15.60 -3.92 -0.70
N GLY A 68 -14.39 -4.02 -1.18
CA GLY A 68 -13.44 -2.91 -1.25
C GLY A 68 -11.99 -3.33 -1.02
N PHE A 69 -11.09 -2.44 -1.36
CA PHE A 69 -9.66 -2.68 -1.36
C PHE A 69 -8.95 -2.32 -0.02
N ALA A 70 -9.64 -1.62 0.88
CA ALA A 70 -9.04 -1.07 2.11
C ALA A 70 -8.30 -2.11 2.97
N GLY A 71 -8.76 -3.36 2.98
CA GLY A 71 -8.11 -4.44 3.73
C GLY A 71 -6.70 -4.81 3.22
N CYS A 72 -6.33 -4.40 2.02
CA CYS A 72 -5.00 -4.66 1.45
C CYS A 72 -3.85 -4.15 2.34
N TRP A 73 -4.05 -3.08 3.08
CA TRP A 73 -3.07 -2.53 4.02
C TRP A 73 -2.68 -3.49 5.16
N PHE A 74 -3.47 -4.54 5.43
CA PHE A 74 -3.05 -5.58 6.37
C PHE A 74 -1.91 -6.45 5.82
N ALA A 75 -1.82 -6.64 4.50
CA ALA A 75 -0.80 -7.52 3.91
C ALA A 75 0.64 -7.06 4.24
N PRO A 76 1.07 -5.82 3.97
CA PRO A 76 2.40 -5.37 4.37
C PRO A 76 2.62 -5.38 5.89
N ALA A 77 1.57 -5.11 6.70
CA ALA A 77 1.66 -5.17 8.16
C ALA A 77 1.96 -6.60 8.65
N LEU A 78 1.34 -7.60 8.03
CA LEU A 78 1.57 -9.01 8.34
C LEU A 78 3.00 -9.44 7.99
N VAL A 79 3.55 -8.98 6.87
CA VAL A 79 4.95 -9.30 6.53
C VAL A 79 5.93 -8.66 7.53
N TYR A 80 5.68 -7.44 7.98
CA TYR A 80 6.48 -6.85 9.05
C TYR A 80 6.35 -7.64 10.37
N LEU A 81 5.15 -8.09 10.72
CA LEU A 81 4.96 -8.93 11.91
C LEU A 81 5.71 -10.27 11.78
N TYR A 82 5.66 -10.90 10.61
CA TYR A 82 6.46 -12.09 10.32
C TYR A 82 7.96 -11.86 10.57
N ARG A 83 8.51 -10.76 10.07
CA ARG A 83 9.93 -10.42 10.28
C ARG A 83 10.31 -10.26 11.75
N LEU A 84 9.38 -9.78 12.56
CA LEU A 84 9.58 -9.56 13.99
C LEU A 84 9.40 -10.82 14.84
N THR A 85 8.56 -11.77 14.41
CA THR A 85 8.14 -12.90 15.23
C THR A 85 8.48 -14.27 14.67
N GLY A 86 8.71 -14.39 13.36
CA GLY A 86 8.85 -15.66 12.65
C GLY A 86 7.54 -16.43 12.48
N GLU A 87 6.38 -15.82 12.74
CA GLU A 87 5.09 -16.48 12.64
C GLU A 87 4.67 -16.69 11.18
N GLU A 88 4.86 -17.90 10.65
CA GLU A 88 4.56 -18.28 9.26
C GLU A 88 3.12 -17.99 8.83
N ARG A 89 2.16 -18.07 9.75
CA ARG A 89 0.77 -17.73 9.46
C ARG A 89 0.60 -16.32 8.91
N CYS A 90 1.40 -15.37 9.40
CA CYS A 90 1.39 -13.98 8.91
C CYS A 90 1.79 -13.94 7.43
N LEU A 91 2.84 -14.66 7.06
CA LEU A 91 3.32 -14.70 5.68
C LEU A 91 2.28 -15.31 4.74
N HIS A 92 1.75 -16.50 5.09
CA HIS A 92 0.70 -17.16 4.30
C HIS A 92 -0.57 -16.32 4.15
N SER A 93 -0.98 -15.62 5.22
CA SER A 93 -2.14 -14.73 5.17
C SER A 93 -1.91 -13.54 4.23
N ALA A 94 -0.70 -12.95 4.25
CA ALA A 94 -0.33 -11.87 3.35
C ALA A 94 -0.27 -12.33 1.88
N GLU A 95 0.28 -13.51 1.60
CA GLU A 95 0.30 -14.12 0.26
C GLU A 95 -1.12 -14.24 -0.31
N LYS A 96 -2.01 -14.93 0.42
CA LYS A 96 -3.41 -15.08 0.01
C LYS A 96 -4.10 -13.73 -0.22
N ALA A 97 -3.82 -12.75 0.62
CA ALA A 97 -4.41 -11.42 0.47
C ALA A 97 -3.95 -10.77 -0.83
N LEU A 98 -2.65 -10.81 -1.16
CA LEU A 98 -2.17 -10.20 -2.39
C LEU A 98 -2.69 -10.93 -3.63
N ASP A 99 -2.85 -12.25 -3.61
CA ASP A 99 -3.48 -13.00 -4.70
C ASP A 99 -4.92 -12.50 -4.95
N TYR A 100 -5.69 -12.30 -3.89
CA TYR A 100 -7.04 -11.76 -3.97
C TYR A 100 -7.04 -10.32 -4.52
N TYR A 101 -6.24 -9.42 -3.94
CA TYR A 101 -6.23 -8.02 -4.32
C TYR A 101 -5.58 -7.77 -5.69
N HIS A 102 -4.73 -8.67 -6.18
CA HIS A 102 -4.18 -8.59 -7.53
C HIS A 102 -5.26 -8.59 -8.62
N THR A 103 -6.38 -9.25 -8.41
CA THR A 103 -7.49 -9.24 -9.35
C THR A 103 -8.01 -7.83 -9.62
N PHE A 104 -8.10 -7.00 -8.58
CA PHE A 104 -8.51 -5.60 -8.70
C PHE A 104 -7.48 -4.75 -9.44
N VAL A 105 -6.19 -4.97 -9.18
CA VAL A 105 -5.10 -4.25 -9.87
C VAL A 105 -5.12 -4.57 -11.36
N LYS A 106 -5.27 -5.85 -11.73
CA LYS A 106 -5.36 -6.31 -13.12
C LYS A 106 -6.57 -5.72 -13.83
N ASP A 107 -7.70 -5.61 -13.15
CA ASP A 107 -8.94 -5.06 -13.69
C ASP A 107 -8.96 -3.52 -13.67
N LEU A 108 -7.87 -2.88 -13.25
CA LEU A 108 -7.73 -1.43 -13.08
C LEU A 108 -8.85 -0.84 -12.21
N ASN A 109 -9.24 -1.54 -11.17
CA ASN A 109 -10.42 -1.23 -10.35
C ASN A 109 -10.14 -1.37 -8.85
N CYS A 110 -9.09 -0.73 -8.34
CA CYS A 110 -8.84 -0.66 -6.89
C CYS A 110 -9.81 0.33 -6.25
N TYR A 111 -11.00 -0.13 -5.86
CA TYR A 111 -12.05 0.71 -5.29
C TYR A 111 -12.18 0.50 -3.78
N GLY A 112 -12.68 1.53 -3.08
CA GLY A 112 -13.03 1.41 -1.68
C GLY A 112 -11.85 1.51 -0.74
N THR A 113 -10.90 2.40 -1.02
CA THR A 113 -9.83 2.76 -0.08
C THR A 113 -10.07 4.12 0.55
N PRO A 114 -10.41 5.20 -0.20
CA PRO A 114 -10.55 6.51 0.38
C PRO A 114 -11.77 6.57 1.32
N MET A 115 -11.64 7.34 2.38
CA MET A 115 -12.71 7.54 3.36
C MET A 115 -13.64 8.70 3.00
N ASP A 116 -13.20 9.61 2.17
CA ASP A 116 -13.90 10.83 1.78
C ASP A 116 -14.98 10.57 0.71
N THR A 117 -14.81 9.53 -0.10
CA THR A 117 -15.76 9.16 -1.14
C THR A 117 -16.09 7.67 -1.07
N TRP A 118 -17.38 7.36 -0.95
CA TRP A 118 -17.84 5.99 -0.77
C TRP A 118 -17.42 5.09 -1.94
N LYS A 119 -16.46 4.22 -1.67
CA LYS A 119 -15.99 3.16 -2.59
C LYS A 119 -15.61 3.65 -3.99
N ALA A 120 -15.04 4.85 -4.09
CA ALA A 120 -14.47 5.30 -5.35
C ALA A 120 -13.25 4.46 -5.74
N VAL A 121 -12.97 4.40 -7.03
CA VAL A 121 -11.70 3.87 -7.54
C VAL A 121 -10.61 4.89 -7.25
N ASP A 122 -9.47 4.43 -6.73
CA ASP A 122 -8.40 5.30 -6.24
C ASP A 122 -6.99 4.70 -6.34
N GLU A 123 -6.02 5.55 -6.03
CA GLU A 123 -4.59 5.23 -5.97
C GLU A 123 -4.19 4.53 -4.67
N GLU A 124 -4.78 4.91 -3.52
CA GLU A 124 -4.25 4.61 -2.18
C GLU A 124 -4.15 3.11 -1.87
N GLY A 125 -5.13 2.32 -2.31
CA GLY A 125 -5.11 0.87 -2.11
C GLY A 125 -3.92 0.22 -2.81
N ASN A 126 -3.61 0.69 -4.01
CA ASN A 126 -2.49 0.19 -4.78
C ASN A 126 -1.13 0.46 -4.11
N LEU A 127 -1.00 1.54 -3.34
CA LEU A 127 0.23 1.80 -2.59
C LEU A 127 0.52 0.70 -1.57
N ALA A 128 -0.53 0.19 -0.89
CA ALA A 128 -0.41 -0.95 0.01
C ALA A 128 -0.05 -2.24 -0.73
N PHE A 129 -0.66 -2.46 -1.88
CA PHE A 129 -0.41 -3.63 -2.72
C PHE A 129 1.03 -3.66 -3.23
N MET A 130 1.55 -2.54 -3.73
CA MET A 130 2.95 -2.39 -4.13
C MET A 130 3.90 -2.73 -2.97
N ARG A 131 3.67 -2.15 -1.80
CA ARG A 131 4.49 -2.37 -0.62
C ARG A 131 4.45 -3.84 -0.18
N GLY A 132 3.25 -4.43 -0.12
CA GLY A 132 3.07 -5.84 0.23
C GLY A 132 3.77 -6.76 -0.74
N SER A 133 3.64 -6.51 -2.05
CA SER A 133 4.28 -7.29 -3.11
C SER A 133 5.80 -7.26 -3.00
N ARG A 134 6.38 -6.07 -2.77
CA ARG A 134 7.83 -5.96 -2.52
C ARG A 134 8.27 -6.77 -1.31
N LEU A 135 7.59 -6.60 -0.18
CA LEU A 135 7.96 -7.27 1.06
C LEU A 135 7.87 -8.80 0.93
N LEU A 136 6.83 -9.32 0.25
CA LEU A 136 6.70 -10.75 -0.03
C LEU A 136 7.79 -11.24 -0.99
N TYR A 137 8.11 -10.48 -2.04
CA TYR A 137 9.20 -10.83 -2.94
C TYR A 137 10.54 -10.91 -2.18
N GLU A 138 10.82 -9.94 -1.30
CA GLU A 138 12.02 -9.95 -0.45
C GLU A 138 12.09 -11.16 0.49
N GLN A 139 10.96 -11.64 0.99
CA GLN A 139 10.92 -12.79 1.92
C GLN A 139 10.94 -14.14 1.21
N THR A 140 10.29 -14.26 0.06
CA THR A 140 10.01 -15.55 -0.57
C THR A 140 10.78 -15.80 -1.85
N GLY A 141 11.22 -14.74 -2.54
CA GLY A 141 11.81 -14.83 -3.87
C GLY A 141 10.85 -15.27 -4.97
N LYS A 142 9.56 -15.45 -4.69
CA LYS A 142 8.57 -15.94 -5.66
C LYS A 142 8.35 -14.90 -6.77
N ALA A 143 8.52 -15.34 -8.02
CA ALA A 143 8.44 -14.48 -9.21
C ALA A 143 7.08 -13.78 -9.39
N GLU A 144 6.01 -14.36 -8.86
CA GLU A 144 4.67 -13.80 -8.91
C GLU A 144 4.60 -12.43 -8.21
N PHE A 145 5.26 -12.26 -7.06
CA PHE A 145 5.25 -10.98 -6.36
C PHE A 145 6.06 -9.89 -7.08
N LEU A 146 7.08 -10.28 -7.84
CA LEU A 146 7.76 -9.35 -8.75
C LEU A 146 6.82 -8.91 -9.88
N GLN A 147 6.02 -9.83 -10.41
CA GLN A 147 5.01 -9.47 -11.42
C GLN A 147 3.93 -8.56 -10.81
N TYR A 148 3.48 -8.83 -9.59
CA TYR A 148 2.52 -7.98 -8.87
C TYR A 148 3.04 -6.55 -8.68
N MET A 149 4.33 -6.39 -8.39
CA MET A 149 4.95 -5.06 -8.34
C MET A 149 4.90 -4.34 -9.70
N LYS A 150 5.14 -5.05 -10.81
CA LYS A 150 5.08 -4.46 -12.16
C LYS A 150 3.65 -4.03 -12.51
N ASP A 151 2.67 -4.87 -12.22
CA ASP A 151 1.26 -4.58 -12.47
C ASP A 151 0.79 -3.39 -11.62
N SER A 152 1.20 -3.36 -10.35
CA SER A 152 0.97 -2.25 -9.43
C SER A 152 1.59 -0.95 -9.92
N ALA A 153 2.83 -0.98 -10.43
CA ALA A 153 3.46 0.20 -11.00
C ALA A 153 2.70 0.71 -12.23
N GLY A 154 2.22 -0.20 -13.09
CA GLY A 154 1.38 0.14 -14.24
C GLY A 154 0.09 0.84 -13.82
N TYR A 155 -0.61 0.31 -12.81
CA TYR A 155 -1.80 0.93 -12.24
C TYR A 155 -1.51 2.31 -11.65
N GLU A 156 -0.44 2.42 -10.86
CA GLU A 156 -0.02 3.68 -10.24
C GLU A 156 0.24 4.79 -11.25
N PHE A 157 0.87 4.46 -12.37
CA PHE A 157 1.19 5.45 -13.42
C PHE A 157 -0.04 5.99 -14.15
N LEU A 158 -1.21 5.37 -14.03
CA LEU A 158 -2.47 5.94 -14.50
C LEU A 158 -2.93 7.15 -13.68
N TRP A 159 -2.49 7.23 -12.43
CA TRP A 159 -2.85 8.29 -11.49
C TRP A 159 -1.84 9.44 -11.45
N ARG A 160 -0.64 9.25 -12.03
CA ARG A 160 0.43 10.25 -12.01
C ARG A 160 0.47 11.08 -13.28
N TYR A 161 0.76 12.35 -13.10
CA TYR A 161 1.09 13.21 -14.24
C TYR A 161 2.49 12.89 -14.75
N GLY A 162 2.57 12.29 -15.95
CA GLY A 162 3.83 11.96 -16.63
C GLY A 162 4.39 13.08 -17.53
N TYR A 163 3.81 14.27 -17.49
CA TYR A 163 4.17 15.38 -18.35
C TYR A 163 4.25 16.69 -17.56
N LYS A 164 5.04 17.63 -18.07
CA LYS A 164 5.18 18.96 -17.49
C LYS A 164 4.10 19.88 -18.04
N THR A 165 3.31 20.46 -17.15
CA THR A 165 2.45 21.60 -17.48
C THR A 165 2.99 22.82 -16.80
N TYR A 166 3.11 23.91 -17.56
CA TYR A 166 3.48 25.22 -17.04
C TYR A 166 2.25 26.10 -17.19
N PRO A 167 1.43 26.30 -16.14
CA PRO A 167 0.29 27.21 -16.22
C PRO A 167 0.81 28.64 -16.34
N GLU A 168 0.79 29.17 -17.56
CA GLU A 168 1.36 30.48 -17.93
C GLU A 168 0.69 31.65 -17.22
N HIS A 169 -0.47 31.46 -16.59
CA HIS A 169 -1.34 32.57 -16.15
C HIS A 169 -1.55 32.67 -14.64
N THR A 170 -0.86 31.89 -13.82
CA THR A 170 -1.01 31.97 -12.38
C THR A 170 0.24 32.56 -11.73
N PRO A 171 0.13 33.74 -11.08
CA PRO A 171 1.31 34.42 -10.46
C PRO A 171 2.04 33.54 -9.41
N LEU A 172 1.36 32.52 -8.87
CA LEU A 172 1.89 31.65 -7.82
C LEU A 172 2.72 30.48 -8.36
N ASN A 173 2.73 30.23 -9.68
CA ASN A 173 3.24 28.97 -10.24
C ASN A 173 4.42 29.17 -11.20
N GLN A 174 5.23 30.17 -11.00
CA GLN A 174 6.45 30.34 -11.80
C GLN A 174 7.39 29.14 -11.56
N GLY A 175 7.55 28.33 -12.60
CA GLY A 175 8.40 27.13 -12.55
C GLY A 175 7.74 25.88 -11.97
N TRP A 176 6.49 25.94 -11.51
CA TRP A 176 5.78 24.74 -11.05
C TRP A 176 5.44 23.80 -12.21
N SER A 177 5.54 22.50 -11.96
CA SER A 177 5.22 21.45 -12.93
C SER A 177 4.31 20.38 -12.29
N ALA A 178 3.34 19.86 -13.04
CA ALA A 178 2.48 18.74 -12.60
C ALA A 178 3.24 17.41 -12.59
N CYS A 179 4.35 17.30 -13.33
CA CYS A 179 5.06 16.02 -13.49
C CYS A 179 5.50 15.43 -12.15
N GLY A 180 5.04 14.22 -11.86
CA GLY A 180 5.32 13.52 -10.60
C GLY A 180 4.26 13.67 -9.52
N GLY A 181 3.34 14.64 -9.65
CA GLY A 181 2.14 14.70 -8.82
C GLY A 181 1.16 13.60 -9.17
N ALA A 182 0.32 13.17 -8.23
CA ALA A 182 -0.69 12.14 -8.42
C ALA A 182 -2.09 12.67 -8.18
N VAL A 183 -3.09 12.02 -8.75
CA VAL A 183 -4.51 12.20 -8.45
C VAL A 183 -4.95 11.03 -7.57
N THR A 184 -5.63 11.29 -6.46
CA THR A 184 -5.94 10.24 -5.49
C THR A 184 -7.11 9.35 -5.90
N SER A 185 -8.15 9.93 -6.49
CA SER A 185 -9.33 9.17 -6.88
C SER A 185 -10.10 9.83 -8.03
N VAL A 186 -10.99 9.07 -8.66
CA VAL A 186 -11.89 9.59 -9.70
C VAL A 186 -12.87 10.64 -9.19
N SER A 187 -13.12 10.66 -7.90
CA SER A 187 -14.09 11.57 -7.25
C SER A 187 -13.43 12.74 -6.55
N ASN A 188 -12.12 12.66 -6.34
CA ASN A 188 -11.34 13.70 -5.66
C ASN A 188 -10.07 14.00 -6.46
N PRO A 189 -10.19 14.78 -7.55
CA PRO A 189 -9.12 14.98 -8.52
C PRO A 189 -8.08 16.02 -8.08
N HIS A 190 -7.84 16.15 -6.79
CA HIS A 190 -6.75 17.00 -6.30
C HIS A 190 -5.40 16.42 -6.65
N ILE A 191 -4.42 17.27 -6.95
CA ILE A 191 -3.04 16.84 -7.10
C ILE A 191 -2.46 16.60 -5.71
N HIS A 192 -1.96 15.40 -5.49
CA HIS A 192 -1.43 14.94 -4.22
C HIS A 192 0.01 14.41 -4.33
N PRO A 193 0.77 14.42 -3.22
CA PRO A 193 2.08 13.78 -3.16
C PRO A 193 2.01 12.27 -2.86
N MET A 194 0.85 11.63 -2.93
CA MET A 194 0.68 10.24 -2.45
C MET A 194 1.56 9.24 -3.16
N GLY A 195 1.80 9.42 -4.45
CA GLY A 195 2.70 8.56 -5.21
C GLY A 195 4.11 8.43 -4.61
N VAL A 196 4.56 9.42 -3.82
CA VAL A 196 5.87 9.37 -3.14
C VAL A 196 5.97 8.26 -2.10
N ILE A 197 4.84 7.79 -1.58
CA ILE A 197 4.80 6.71 -0.56
C ILE A 197 5.49 5.43 -1.07
N ILE A 198 5.43 5.16 -2.38
CA ILE A 198 6.05 3.98 -2.99
C ILE A 198 7.34 4.27 -3.77
N ASP A 199 7.93 5.44 -3.65
CA ASP A 199 9.18 5.77 -4.36
C ASP A 199 10.30 4.77 -4.03
N THR A 200 10.38 4.35 -2.77
CA THR A 200 11.36 3.32 -2.36
C THR A 200 11.08 1.96 -3.00
N ASP A 201 9.81 1.63 -3.22
CA ASP A 201 9.38 0.39 -3.85
C ASP A 201 9.65 0.42 -5.36
N LEU A 202 9.41 1.57 -6.01
CA LEU A 202 9.75 1.77 -7.43
C LEU A 202 11.26 1.72 -7.67
N ARG A 203 12.07 2.33 -6.81
CA ARG A 203 13.54 2.22 -6.88
C ARG A 203 14.03 0.78 -6.66
N TYR A 204 13.38 0.05 -5.77
CA TYR A 204 13.65 -1.37 -5.60
C TYR A 204 13.31 -2.15 -6.87
N LEU A 205 12.13 -1.91 -7.46
CA LEU A 205 11.69 -2.55 -8.69
C LEU A 205 12.67 -2.27 -9.85
N ALA A 206 13.13 -1.01 -10.00
CA ALA A 206 14.16 -0.66 -10.97
C ALA A 206 15.43 -1.49 -10.80
N ARG A 207 15.89 -1.67 -9.56
CA ARG A 207 17.11 -2.42 -9.25
C ARG A 207 16.99 -3.90 -9.60
N VAL A 208 15.86 -4.54 -9.25
CA VAL A 208 15.70 -5.99 -9.46
C VAL A 208 15.32 -6.35 -10.89
N THR A 209 14.77 -5.41 -11.66
CA THR A 209 14.43 -5.62 -13.07
C THR A 209 15.48 -5.11 -14.05
N GLY A 210 16.36 -4.19 -13.62
CA GLY A 210 17.26 -3.45 -14.49
C GLY A 210 16.59 -2.34 -15.30
N ASP A 211 15.27 -2.08 -15.10
CA ASP A 211 14.53 -1.07 -15.82
C ASP A 211 14.57 0.28 -15.09
N SER A 212 15.33 1.23 -15.64
CA SER A 212 15.51 2.56 -15.08
C SER A 212 14.25 3.43 -15.13
N TYR A 213 13.22 3.05 -15.91
CA TYR A 213 11.97 3.80 -16.01
C TYR A 213 11.32 3.96 -14.64
N TYR A 214 11.27 2.89 -13.84
CA TYR A 214 10.71 2.96 -12.48
C TYR A 214 11.44 3.96 -11.56
N ALA A 215 12.77 3.99 -11.64
CA ALA A 215 13.56 4.95 -10.86
C ALA A 215 13.34 6.39 -11.32
N SER A 216 13.16 6.62 -12.64
CA SER A 216 12.84 7.93 -13.19
C SER A 216 11.48 8.41 -12.69
N ARG A 217 10.47 7.55 -12.67
CA ARG A 217 9.13 7.91 -12.15
C ARG A 217 9.15 8.24 -10.65
N ALA A 218 9.95 7.53 -9.86
CA ALA A 218 10.17 7.89 -8.46
C ALA A 218 10.89 9.24 -8.31
N ALA A 219 11.85 9.53 -9.19
CA ALA A 219 12.54 10.81 -9.17
C ALA A 219 11.61 12.00 -9.49
N ASP A 220 10.67 11.82 -10.43
CA ASP A 220 9.68 12.85 -10.76
C ASP A 220 8.80 13.20 -9.54
N SER A 221 8.33 12.20 -8.80
CA SER A 221 7.52 12.43 -7.60
C SER A 221 8.31 13.11 -6.48
N ALA A 222 9.55 12.71 -6.28
CA ALA A 222 10.43 13.36 -5.31
C ALA A 222 10.71 14.82 -5.69
N ALA A 223 10.95 15.09 -6.99
CA ALA A 223 11.17 16.45 -7.49
C ALA A 223 9.92 17.33 -7.40
N TRP A 224 8.72 16.75 -7.55
CA TRP A 224 7.46 17.48 -7.42
C TRP A 224 7.18 17.94 -5.99
N MET A 225 7.69 17.24 -4.97
CA MET A 225 7.53 17.57 -3.55
C MET A 225 8.48 18.68 -3.06
N LEU A 226 9.55 18.97 -3.78
CA LEU A 226 10.57 19.98 -3.38
C LEU A 226 10.26 21.35 -3.97
#